data_956e1d2398dd05406721996f678646f0
#
_entry.id   956e1d2398dd05406721996f678646f0
#
_cell.length_a   1.000
_cell.length_b   1.000
_cell.length_c   1.000
_cell.angle_alpha   90.00
_cell.angle_beta   90.00
_cell.angle_gamma   90.00
#
_symmetry.space_group_name_H-M   'P 1'
#
loop_
_entity.id
_entity.type
_entity.pdbx_description
1 polymer ?
#
loop_
_entity_poly.entity_id
_entity_poly.type
_entity_poly.pdbx_seq_one_letter_code
_entity_poly.pdbx_strand_id
1 'polypeptide(L)'
;MKYYSTNKQAPDASLEEAVVKGLAADKGLFMPYSIKPLPQDFYDSIDTLSFQEIAYRVADAFFGEDVPAETLKQIVYDTLNFDVPLVKVTEDIYSLELFHGPTPVSYTHLRAHETSLHLV
;
A
#
# COMPACT_ATOMS: atom_id res chain seq x y z
N MET A 1 -0.14 10.42 12.63
CA MET A 1 -1.24 9.41 12.77
C MET A 1 -0.83 8.32 13.74
N LYS A 2 -1.79 7.61 14.39
CA LYS A 2 -1.50 6.45 15.26
C LYS A 2 -1.99 5.17 14.61
N TYR A 3 -1.25 4.08 14.87
CA TYR A 3 -1.51 2.75 14.32
C TYR A 3 -1.75 1.76 15.46
N TYR A 4 -2.85 1.02 15.39
CA TYR A 4 -3.17 -0.04 16.34
C TYR A 4 -2.80 -1.42 15.79
N SER A 5 -2.60 -2.39 16.67
CA SER A 5 -2.45 -3.79 16.25
C SER A 5 -3.82 -4.43 15.98
N THR A 6 -3.93 -5.21 14.90
CA THR A 6 -5.15 -6.00 14.60
C THR A 6 -5.51 -6.97 15.71
N ASN A 7 -4.53 -7.47 16.48
CA ASN A 7 -4.76 -8.33 17.65
C ASN A 7 -5.12 -7.54 18.94
N LYS A 8 -4.98 -6.20 18.91
CA LYS A 8 -5.39 -5.28 20.00
C LYS A 8 -4.76 -5.56 21.39
N GLN A 9 -3.61 -6.23 21.43
CA GLN A 9 -2.87 -6.54 22.67
C GLN A 9 -1.53 -5.80 22.75
N ALA A 10 -1.09 -5.16 21.67
CA ALA A 10 0.09 -4.30 21.64
C ALA A 10 -0.30 -2.82 21.80
N PRO A 11 0.60 -1.98 22.34
CA PRO A 11 0.39 -0.54 22.37
C PRO A 11 0.33 0.06 20.95
N ASP A 12 -0.32 1.23 20.85
CA ASP A 12 -0.32 1.99 19.61
C ASP A 12 1.10 2.40 19.21
N ALA A 13 1.36 2.44 17.91
CA ALA A 13 2.64 2.80 17.34
C ALA A 13 2.54 4.08 16.49
N SER A 14 3.66 4.77 16.31
CA SER A 14 3.84 5.78 15.27
C SER A 14 3.99 5.13 13.89
N LEU A 15 3.90 5.92 12.79
CA LEU A 15 4.22 5.43 11.45
C LEU A 15 5.64 4.85 11.38
N GLU A 16 6.62 5.58 11.92
CA GLU A 16 8.02 5.14 11.95
C GLU A 16 8.17 3.78 12.62
N GLU A 17 7.58 3.62 13.80
CA GLU A 17 7.63 2.35 14.53
C GLU A 17 6.93 1.21 13.76
N ALA A 18 5.78 1.50 13.15
CA ALA A 18 5.03 0.52 12.37
C ALA A 18 5.81 0.02 11.15
N VAL A 19 6.45 0.94 10.42
CA VAL A 19 7.27 0.61 9.25
C VAL A 19 8.53 -0.16 9.64
N VAL A 20 9.25 0.30 10.67
CA VAL A 20 10.52 -0.34 11.09
C VAL A 20 10.28 -1.72 11.70
N LYS A 21 9.24 -1.89 12.49
CA LYS A 21 8.93 -3.18 13.14
C LYS A 21 8.24 -4.17 12.21
N GLY A 22 7.48 -3.70 11.22
CA GLY A 22 6.66 -4.50 10.32
C GLY A 22 5.44 -5.15 10.99
N LEU A 23 5.63 -5.83 12.11
CA LEU A 23 4.58 -6.45 12.93
C LEU A 23 4.57 -5.89 14.35
N ALA A 24 3.39 -5.83 14.95
CA ALA A 24 3.24 -5.47 16.36
C ALA A 24 3.78 -6.57 17.28
N ALA A 25 4.05 -6.24 18.55
CA ALA A 25 4.61 -7.16 19.53
C ALA A 25 3.71 -8.40 19.78
N ASP A 26 2.40 -8.25 19.57
CA ASP A 26 1.41 -9.33 19.64
C ASP A 26 1.22 -10.08 18.31
N LYS A 27 2.11 -9.87 17.33
CA LYS A 27 2.09 -10.45 15.98
C LYS A 27 0.90 -9.98 15.11
N GLY A 28 0.17 -8.95 15.54
CA GLY A 28 -0.85 -8.28 14.73
C GLY A 28 -0.25 -7.35 13.68
N LEU A 29 -1.02 -7.04 12.64
CA LEU A 29 -0.67 -6.03 11.65
C LEU A 29 -0.93 -4.64 12.22
N PHE A 30 -0.09 -3.67 11.85
CA PHE A 30 -0.35 -2.27 12.16
C PHE A 30 -1.37 -1.69 11.19
N MET A 31 -2.45 -1.13 11.72
CA MET A 31 -3.53 -0.50 10.97
C MET A 31 -3.77 0.92 11.49
N PRO A 32 -3.99 1.91 10.61
CA PRO A 32 -4.37 3.25 11.04
C PRO A 32 -5.79 3.24 11.65
N TYR A 33 -6.03 4.09 12.64
CA TYR A 33 -7.39 4.24 13.21
C TYR A 33 -8.39 4.83 12.22
N SER A 34 -7.92 5.66 11.31
CA SER A 34 -8.74 6.24 10.23
C SER A 34 -7.89 6.51 9.00
N ILE A 35 -8.51 6.43 7.84
CA ILE A 35 -7.91 6.81 6.58
C ILE A 35 -8.66 8.06 6.10
N LYS A 36 -7.94 9.11 5.71
CA LYS A 36 -8.54 10.34 5.20
C LYS A 36 -9.27 10.02 3.89
N PRO A 37 -10.57 10.29 3.79
CA PRO A 37 -11.30 10.10 2.54
C PRO A 37 -10.73 10.96 1.42
N LEU A 38 -10.61 10.38 0.24
CA LEU A 38 -10.24 11.14 -0.94
C LEU A 38 -11.45 12.01 -1.38
N PRO A 39 -11.21 13.24 -1.83
CA PRO A 39 -12.29 14.15 -2.23
C PRO A 39 -12.95 13.70 -3.54
N GLN A 40 -14.20 14.15 -3.78
CA GLN A 40 -14.99 13.72 -4.94
C GLN A 40 -14.30 14.09 -6.28
N ASP A 41 -13.67 15.25 -6.36
CA ASP A 41 -12.93 15.71 -7.55
C ASP A 41 -11.78 14.76 -7.94
N PHE A 42 -11.21 14.03 -6.99
CA PHE A 42 -10.25 12.97 -7.30
C PHE A 42 -10.89 11.85 -8.13
N TYR A 43 -12.06 11.39 -7.71
CA TYR A 43 -12.79 10.33 -8.44
C TYR A 43 -13.31 10.79 -9.79
N ASP A 44 -13.74 12.03 -9.88
CA ASP A 44 -14.27 12.62 -11.12
C ASP A 44 -13.19 12.85 -12.19
N SER A 45 -11.92 12.89 -11.78
CA SER A 45 -10.78 13.13 -12.67
C SER A 45 -9.76 11.96 -12.73
N ILE A 46 -10.06 10.83 -12.12
CA ILE A 46 -9.10 9.73 -11.96
C ILE A 46 -8.59 9.16 -13.29
N ASP A 47 -9.42 9.18 -14.33
CA ASP A 47 -9.09 8.74 -15.68
C ASP A 47 -8.09 9.64 -16.41
N THR A 48 -7.91 10.88 -15.93
CA THR A 48 -6.95 11.84 -16.48
C THR A 48 -5.61 11.86 -15.75
N LEU A 49 -5.54 11.19 -14.59
CA LEU A 49 -4.33 11.15 -13.75
C LEU A 49 -3.40 10.01 -14.17
N SER A 50 -2.10 10.26 -14.05
CA SER A 50 -1.11 9.19 -14.18
C SER A 50 -1.18 8.22 -12.98
N PHE A 51 -0.69 7.00 -13.18
CA PHE A 51 -0.61 6.00 -12.09
C PHE A 51 0.13 6.54 -10.87
N GLN A 52 1.23 7.26 -11.06
CA GLN A 52 2.01 7.85 -9.99
C GLN A 52 1.27 8.99 -9.26
N GLU A 53 0.46 9.79 -9.98
CA GLU A 53 -0.37 10.83 -9.36
C GLU A 53 -1.48 10.23 -8.52
N ILE A 54 -2.14 9.18 -9.03
CA ILE A 54 -3.14 8.42 -8.25
C ILE A 54 -2.47 7.86 -7.00
N ALA A 55 -1.34 7.20 -7.15
CA ALA A 55 -0.60 6.60 -6.05
C ALA A 55 -0.16 7.63 -5.00
N TYR A 56 0.31 8.81 -5.44
CA TYR A 56 0.68 9.89 -4.52
C TYR A 56 -0.52 10.39 -3.71
N ARG A 57 -1.68 10.61 -4.34
CA ARG A 57 -2.90 11.07 -3.64
C ARG A 57 -3.40 10.04 -2.62
N VAL A 58 -3.32 8.76 -2.98
CA VAL A 58 -3.64 7.66 -2.06
C VAL A 58 -2.63 7.60 -0.91
N ALA A 59 -1.34 7.69 -1.21
CA ALA A 59 -0.29 7.70 -0.18
C ALA A 59 -0.42 8.89 0.77
N ASP A 60 -0.80 10.08 0.27
CA ASP A 60 -1.03 11.26 1.10
C ASP A 60 -2.21 11.05 2.07
N ALA A 61 -3.26 10.37 1.65
CA ALA A 61 -4.37 10.02 2.53
C ALA A 61 -3.96 9.10 3.70
N PHE A 62 -2.93 8.26 3.51
CA PHE A 62 -2.41 7.36 4.53
C PHE A 62 -1.27 7.95 5.36
N PHE A 63 -0.37 8.71 4.74
CA PHE A 63 0.92 9.06 5.31
C PHE A 63 1.19 10.56 5.38
N GLY A 64 0.35 11.40 4.75
CA GLY A 64 0.57 12.83 4.64
C GLY A 64 0.59 13.60 5.98
N GLU A 65 0.08 13.01 7.07
CA GLU A 65 0.23 13.59 8.42
C GLU A 65 1.62 13.36 9.04
N ASP A 66 2.32 12.31 8.60
CA ASP A 66 3.57 11.85 9.21
C ASP A 66 4.79 12.09 8.31
N VAL A 67 4.59 12.20 6.99
CA VAL A 67 5.66 12.38 6.01
C VAL A 67 5.48 13.70 5.25
N PRO A 68 6.52 14.55 5.16
CA PRO A 68 6.45 15.77 4.37
C PRO A 68 6.07 15.50 2.90
N ALA A 69 5.20 16.34 2.34
CA ALA A 69 4.60 16.13 1.02
C ALA A 69 5.63 15.88 -0.11
N GLU A 70 6.72 16.69 -0.14
CA GLU A 70 7.76 16.53 -1.16
C GLU A 70 8.51 15.20 -1.02
N THR A 71 8.81 14.79 0.21
CA THR A 71 9.47 13.50 0.48
C THR A 71 8.56 12.34 0.11
N LEU A 72 7.28 12.41 0.49
CA LEU A 72 6.30 11.38 0.15
C LEU A 72 6.13 11.24 -1.36
N LYS A 73 6.03 12.37 -2.07
CA LYS A 73 5.93 12.39 -3.53
C LYS A 73 7.16 11.73 -4.16
N GLN A 74 8.36 12.08 -3.73
CA GLN A 74 9.59 11.48 -4.24
C GLN A 74 9.61 9.97 -4.01
N ILE A 75 9.29 9.51 -2.79
CA ILE A 75 9.22 8.07 -2.47
C ILE A 75 8.25 7.34 -3.40
N VAL A 76 7.05 7.89 -3.61
CA VAL A 76 6.03 7.28 -4.48
C VAL A 76 6.53 7.19 -5.93
N TYR A 77 7.09 8.28 -6.46
CA TYR A 77 7.55 8.33 -7.85
C TYR A 77 8.77 7.44 -8.10
N ASP A 78 9.67 7.33 -7.14
CA ASP A 78 10.85 6.46 -7.23
C ASP A 78 10.46 4.97 -7.08
N THR A 79 9.45 4.67 -6.28
CA THR A 79 9.01 3.30 -6.00
C THR A 79 8.09 2.75 -7.07
N LEU A 80 7.13 3.56 -7.54
CA LEU A 80 6.10 3.15 -8.51
C LEU A 80 6.45 3.62 -9.94
N ASN A 81 7.60 3.21 -10.42
CA ASN A 81 8.12 3.53 -11.75
C ASN A 81 7.93 2.40 -12.77
N PHE A 82 6.92 1.58 -12.58
CA PHE A 82 6.58 0.44 -13.42
C PHE A 82 5.11 0.48 -13.81
N ASP A 83 4.76 -0.27 -14.86
CA ASP A 83 3.38 -0.36 -15.34
C ASP A 83 2.57 -1.38 -14.55
N VAL A 84 1.27 -1.13 -14.46
CA VAL A 84 0.27 -2.04 -13.89
C VAL A 84 -0.83 -2.23 -14.95
N PRO A 85 -0.54 -3.01 -16.01
CA PRO A 85 -1.44 -3.11 -17.15
C PRO A 85 -2.66 -3.98 -16.83
N LEU A 86 -3.79 -3.61 -17.42
CA LEU A 86 -5.00 -4.41 -17.47
C LEU A 86 -5.01 -5.14 -18.82
N VAL A 87 -4.70 -6.44 -18.81
CA VAL A 87 -4.60 -7.26 -20.00
C VAL A 87 -5.90 -8.02 -20.25
N LYS A 88 -6.47 -7.88 -21.46
CA LYS A 88 -7.66 -8.63 -21.85
C LYS A 88 -7.30 -10.09 -22.09
N VAL A 89 -7.96 -10.98 -21.37
CA VAL A 89 -7.79 -12.45 -21.50
C VAL A 89 -8.85 -13.04 -22.43
N THR A 90 -10.10 -12.67 -22.22
CA THR A 90 -11.24 -13.03 -23.09
C THR A 90 -12.16 -11.81 -23.26
N GLU A 91 -13.32 -11.98 -23.91
CA GLU A 91 -14.25 -10.89 -24.20
C GLU A 91 -14.63 -10.10 -22.94
N ASP A 92 -14.88 -10.78 -21.80
CA ASP A 92 -15.37 -10.18 -20.57
C ASP A 92 -14.41 -10.38 -19.37
N ILE A 93 -13.21 -10.95 -19.60
CA ILE A 93 -12.24 -11.23 -18.53
C ILE A 93 -10.96 -10.47 -18.77
N TYR A 94 -10.53 -9.73 -17.75
CA TYR A 94 -9.28 -8.99 -17.74
C TYR A 94 -8.40 -9.42 -16.57
N SER A 95 -7.10 -9.44 -16.79
CA SER A 95 -6.08 -9.66 -15.76
C SER A 95 -5.42 -8.33 -15.41
N LEU A 96 -5.46 -7.94 -14.14
CA LEU A 96 -4.63 -6.85 -13.63
C LEU A 96 -3.26 -7.43 -13.25
N GLU A 97 -2.23 -7.07 -14.00
CA GLU A 97 -0.89 -7.62 -13.83
C GLU A 97 -0.10 -6.82 -12.78
N LEU A 98 0.08 -7.37 -11.58
CA LEU A 98 0.77 -6.72 -10.45
C LEU A 98 2.22 -7.20 -10.27
N PHE A 99 2.81 -7.85 -11.27
CA PHE A 99 4.14 -8.47 -11.17
C PHE A 99 5.25 -7.75 -11.94
N HIS A 100 4.95 -6.58 -12.52
CA HIS A 100 5.93 -5.81 -13.30
C HIS A 100 6.90 -4.96 -12.45
N GLY A 101 6.62 -4.80 -11.17
CA GLY A 101 7.49 -4.05 -10.28
C GLY A 101 8.81 -4.78 -9.95
N PRO A 102 9.78 -4.07 -9.35
CA PRO A 102 11.09 -4.62 -8.98
C PRO A 102 11.00 -5.75 -7.96
N THR A 103 9.91 -5.79 -7.21
CA THR A 103 9.55 -6.94 -6.37
C THR A 103 8.12 -7.32 -6.71
N PRO A 104 7.81 -8.59 -7.00
CA PRO A 104 6.43 -9.07 -7.13
C PRO A 104 5.76 -9.05 -5.74
N VAL A 105 5.46 -7.84 -5.27
CA VAL A 105 5.27 -7.48 -3.87
C VAL A 105 4.18 -8.28 -3.19
N SER A 106 3.03 -8.45 -3.82
CA SER A 106 1.91 -9.15 -3.20
C SER A 106 2.19 -10.63 -3.00
N TYR A 107 2.86 -11.26 -3.96
CA TYR A 107 3.11 -12.70 -3.92
C TYR A 107 4.26 -13.07 -3.00
N THR A 108 5.36 -12.31 -3.02
CA THR A 108 6.55 -12.57 -2.20
C THR A 108 6.29 -12.26 -0.73
N HIS A 109 5.55 -11.19 -0.41
CA HIS A 109 5.18 -10.86 0.97
C HIS A 109 4.20 -11.85 1.57
N LEU A 110 3.20 -12.28 0.83
CA LEU A 110 2.26 -13.31 1.28
C LEU A 110 2.98 -14.63 1.53
N ARG A 111 3.94 -15.02 0.67
CA ARG A 111 4.75 -16.22 0.88
C ARG A 111 5.75 -16.10 2.04
N ALA A 112 6.31 -14.93 2.29
CA ALA A 112 7.23 -14.72 3.40
C ALA A 112 6.59 -14.93 4.79
N HIS A 113 5.25 -14.81 4.86
CA HIS A 113 4.46 -15.06 6.06
C HIS A 113 3.79 -16.45 6.08
N GLU A 114 3.86 -17.19 5.00
CA GLU A 114 3.43 -18.58 4.98
C GLU A 114 4.43 -19.43 5.76
N THR A 115 3.94 -20.19 6.72
CA THR A 115 4.75 -21.17 7.42
C THR A 115 5.27 -22.20 6.41
N SER A 116 6.47 -22.73 6.66
CA SER A 116 7.15 -23.72 5.80
C SER A 116 6.33 -24.98 5.45
N LEU A 117 5.14 -25.13 6.02
CA LEU A 117 4.18 -26.21 5.76
C LEU A 117 3.36 -26.04 4.47
N HIS A 118 3.39 -24.85 3.85
CA HIS A 118 2.66 -24.57 2.62
C HIS A 118 3.56 -24.46 1.38
N LEU A 119 4.83 -24.84 1.51
CA LEU A 119 5.80 -24.84 0.43
C LEU A 119 5.96 -26.21 -0.26
N VAL A 120 4.92 -27.04 -0.22
CA VAL A 120 4.89 -28.35 -0.92
C VAL A 120 3.94 -28.28 -2.10
#